data_14738318a9868598a4ab098a6d287513
#
_entry.id   14738318a9868598a4ab098a6d287513
#
_cell.length_a   1.000
_cell.length_b   1.000
_cell.length_c   1.000
_cell.angle_alpha   90.00
_cell.angle_beta   90.00
_cell.angle_gamma   90.00
#
_symmetry.space_group_name_H-M   'P 1'
#
loop_
_entity.id
_entity.type
_entity.pdbx_description
1 polymer ?
#
loop_
_entity_poly.entity_id
_entity_poly.type
_entity_poly.pdbx_seq_one_letter_code
_entity_poly.pdbx_strand_id
1 'polypeptide(L)'
;MSQATEVYSKEFDRVFLALPVSMRQRIETRIRDLGCRLGEYPHLRLQGREEFKLRVGDYRIIYEFDVGLNEIHLLAMGHRREVYR
;
A
#
# COMPACT_ATOMS: atom_id res chain seq x y z
N MET A 1 -9.72 3.56 -17.47
CA MET A 1 -10.04 2.81 -16.26
C MET A 1 -10.16 3.74 -15.07
N SER A 2 -11.07 3.44 -14.17
CA SER A 2 -11.28 4.27 -13.01
C SER A 2 -10.22 4.00 -11.95
N GLN A 3 -9.94 5.01 -11.13
CA GLN A 3 -9.04 4.89 -10.01
C GLN A 3 -9.66 4.00 -8.94
N ALA A 4 -8.90 3.06 -8.40
CA ALA A 4 -9.38 2.21 -7.33
C ALA A 4 -9.66 3.03 -6.07
N THR A 5 -10.66 2.61 -5.32
CA THR A 5 -10.96 3.21 -4.03
C THR A 5 -9.91 2.76 -3.02
N GLU A 6 -9.34 3.72 -2.30
CA GLU A 6 -8.33 3.44 -1.29
C GLU A 6 -8.98 3.40 0.09
N VAL A 7 -8.84 2.27 0.77
CA VAL A 7 -9.37 2.10 2.12
C VAL A 7 -8.19 1.96 3.07
N TYR A 8 -8.12 2.85 4.05
CA TYR A 8 -6.97 2.93 4.97
C TYR A 8 -7.32 2.39 6.33
N SER A 9 -6.50 1.48 6.84
CA SER A 9 -6.65 0.99 8.21
C SER A 9 -6.11 2.02 9.20
N LYS A 10 -6.51 1.90 10.47
CA LYS A 10 -5.97 2.74 11.54
C LYS A 10 -4.47 2.50 11.70
N GLU A 11 -4.04 1.27 11.51
CA GLU A 11 -2.63 0.89 11.61
C GLU A 11 -1.79 1.61 10.56
N PHE A 12 -2.28 1.65 9.33
CA PHE A 12 -1.61 2.38 8.25
C PHE A 12 -1.56 3.87 8.56
N ASP A 13 -2.70 4.46 8.93
CA ASP A 13 -2.80 5.89 9.17
C ASP A 13 -1.87 6.35 10.30
N ARG A 14 -1.76 5.57 11.35
CA ARG A 14 -0.92 5.90 12.49
C ARG A 14 0.52 6.16 12.06
N VAL A 15 1.05 5.31 11.21
CA VAL A 15 2.42 5.46 10.73
C VAL A 15 2.52 6.54 9.65
N PHE A 16 1.58 6.53 8.71
CA PHE A 16 1.58 7.42 7.56
C PHE A 16 1.53 8.90 7.98
N LEU A 17 0.63 9.22 8.90
CA LEU A 17 0.43 10.62 9.33
C LEU A 17 1.61 11.16 10.12
N ALA A 18 2.45 10.29 10.65
CA ALA A 18 3.66 10.71 11.37
C ALA A 18 4.85 11.01 10.44
N LEU A 19 4.72 10.72 9.15
CA LEU A 19 5.82 10.89 8.20
C LEU A 19 5.92 12.33 7.70
N PRO A 20 7.12 12.77 7.27
CA PRO A 20 7.28 14.06 6.60
C PRO A 20 6.42 14.14 5.34
N VAL A 21 6.01 15.35 4.99
CA VAL A 21 5.14 15.59 3.83
C VAL A 21 5.72 15.00 2.55
N SER A 22 7.01 15.16 2.32
CA SER A 22 7.65 14.66 1.10
C SER A 22 7.53 13.13 0.99
N MET A 23 7.69 12.42 2.09
CA MET A 23 7.55 10.97 2.10
C MET A 23 6.09 10.56 1.89
N ARG A 24 5.16 11.28 2.54
CA ARG A 24 3.73 11.00 2.35
C ARG A 24 3.32 11.18 0.88
N GLN A 25 3.84 12.20 0.23
CA GLN A 25 3.55 12.44 -1.19
C GLN A 25 4.08 11.32 -2.08
N ARG A 26 5.29 10.81 -1.79
CA ARG A 26 5.84 9.68 -2.52
C ARG A 26 4.98 8.44 -2.38
N ILE A 27 4.55 8.17 -1.17
CA ILE A 27 3.72 7.00 -0.87
C ILE A 27 2.37 7.13 -1.57
N GLU A 28 1.74 8.30 -1.48
CA GLU A 28 0.45 8.53 -2.13
C GLU A 28 0.53 8.37 -3.64
N THR A 29 1.62 8.86 -4.26
CA THR A 29 1.82 8.73 -5.70
C THR A 29 1.95 7.26 -6.10
N ARG A 30 2.68 6.47 -5.32
CA ARG A 30 2.87 5.05 -5.60
C ARG A 30 1.57 4.27 -5.43
N ILE A 31 0.80 4.58 -4.40
CA ILE A 31 -0.51 3.94 -4.19
C ILE A 31 -1.47 4.29 -5.30
N ARG A 32 -1.47 5.56 -5.73
CA ARG A 32 -2.33 5.99 -6.81
C ARG A 32 -1.98 5.31 -8.13
N ASP A 33 -0.69 5.17 -8.43
CA ASP A 33 -0.24 4.46 -9.62
C ASP A 33 -0.70 3.01 -9.60
N LEU A 34 -0.56 2.35 -8.47
CA LEU A 34 -1.03 0.98 -8.28
C LEU A 34 -2.54 0.91 -8.51
N GLY A 35 -3.29 1.86 -7.96
CA GLY A 35 -4.74 1.89 -8.08
C GLY A 35 -5.26 2.19 -9.49
N CYS A 36 -4.47 2.92 -10.29
CA CYS A 36 -4.83 3.17 -11.69
C CYS A 36 -4.77 1.91 -12.54
N ARG A 37 -3.96 0.94 -12.13
CA ARG A 37 -3.66 -0.24 -12.92
C ARG A 37 -3.86 -1.52 -12.11
N LEU A 38 -4.85 -1.54 -11.27
CA LEU A 38 -5.00 -2.59 -10.27
C LEU A 38 -4.93 -4.01 -10.86
N GLY A 39 -5.61 -4.25 -11.97
CA GLY A 39 -5.63 -5.56 -12.60
C GLY A 39 -4.36 -5.92 -13.35
N GLU A 40 -3.50 -4.95 -13.64
CA GLU A 40 -2.28 -5.15 -14.45
C GLU A 40 -0.99 -4.91 -13.67
N TYR A 41 -1.09 -4.32 -12.49
CA TYR A 41 0.07 -3.99 -11.68
C TYR A 41 0.81 -5.27 -11.27
N PRO A 42 2.14 -5.27 -11.31
CA PRO A 42 2.91 -6.46 -10.90
C PRO A 42 2.95 -6.58 -9.37
N HIS A 43 1.87 -7.07 -8.79
CA HIS A 43 1.74 -7.22 -7.35
C HIS A 43 2.72 -8.25 -6.81
N LEU A 44 3.39 -7.91 -5.70
CA LEU A 44 4.34 -8.79 -5.04
C LEU A 44 3.73 -9.34 -3.75
N ARG A 45 3.43 -10.64 -3.75
CA ARG A 45 2.83 -11.28 -2.59
C ARG A 45 3.89 -11.51 -1.51
N LEU A 46 3.49 -11.33 -0.26
CA LEU A 46 4.33 -11.68 0.87
C LEU A 46 4.46 -13.19 0.93
N GLN A 47 5.67 -13.66 1.18
CA GLN A 47 5.93 -15.09 1.23
C GLN A 47 5.13 -15.75 2.35
N GLY A 48 4.38 -16.78 2.00
CA GLY A 48 3.57 -17.53 2.96
C GLY A 48 2.31 -16.82 3.44
N ARG A 49 1.93 -15.71 2.80
CA ARG A 49 0.77 -14.92 3.21
C ARG A 49 -0.05 -14.53 1.99
N GLU A 50 -1.28 -14.10 2.24
CA GLU A 50 -2.16 -13.66 1.15
C GLU A 50 -2.00 -12.18 0.83
N GLU A 51 -1.43 -11.41 1.76
CA GLU A 51 -1.22 -9.98 1.55
C GLU A 51 -0.09 -9.72 0.56
N PHE A 52 -0.07 -8.49 0.05
CA PHE A 52 0.93 -8.01 -0.89
C PHE A 52 1.74 -6.89 -0.28
N LYS A 53 2.89 -6.63 -0.85
CA LYS A 53 3.77 -5.57 -0.38
C LYS A 53 4.05 -4.56 -1.48
N LEU A 54 4.16 -3.30 -1.09
CA LEU A 54 4.62 -2.20 -1.95
C LEU A 54 5.77 -1.53 -1.23
N ARG A 55 6.92 -1.45 -1.87
CA ARG A 55 8.08 -0.81 -1.28
C ARG A 55 8.21 0.62 -1.78
N VAL A 56 8.36 1.57 -0.86
CA VAL A 56 8.59 2.98 -1.18
C VAL A 56 9.75 3.46 -0.31
N GLY A 57 10.93 3.61 -0.91
CA GLY A 57 12.12 3.93 -0.16
C GLY A 57 12.42 2.84 0.87
N ASP A 58 12.56 3.22 2.13
CA ASP A 58 12.80 2.27 3.22
C ASP A 58 11.52 1.80 3.90
N TYR A 59 10.37 2.18 3.35
CA TYR A 59 9.08 1.81 3.92
C TYR A 59 8.44 0.70 3.11
N ARG A 60 7.67 -0.14 3.79
CA ARG A 60 6.89 -1.19 3.18
C ARG A 60 5.44 -1.03 3.56
N ILE A 61 4.60 -1.19 2.55
CA ILE A 61 3.16 -1.07 2.70
C ILE A 61 2.58 -2.44 2.44
N ILE A 62 1.77 -2.91 3.37
CA ILE A 62 1.08 -4.20 3.26
C ILE A 62 -0.35 -3.90 2.85
N TYR A 63 -0.80 -4.55 1.78
CA TYR A 63 -2.13 -4.29 1.27
C TYR A 63 -2.79 -5.54 0.70
N GLU A 64 -4.09 -5.45 0.54
CA GLU A 64 -4.90 -6.40 -0.21
C GLU A 64 -5.66 -5.61 -1.26
N PHE A 65 -6.19 -6.30 -2.25
CA PHE A 65 -6.99 -5.62 -3.27
C PHE A 65 -8.05 -6.56 -3.83
N ASP A 66 -9.08 -5.94 -4.42
CA ASP A 66 -10.15 -6.67 -5.07
C ASP A 66 -10.42 -5.99 -6.41
N VAL A 67 -10.10 -6.70 -7.50
CA VAL A 67 -10.26 -6.16 -8.85
C VAL A 67 -11.74 -5.97 -9.19
N GLY A 68 -12.58 -6.90 -8.75
CA GLY A 68 -14.01 -6.84 -9.02
C GLY A 68 -14.69 -5.62 -8.40
N LEU A 69 -14.26 -5.26 -7.19
CA LEU A 69 -14.78 -4.08 -6.50
C LEU A 69 -13.94 -2.83 -6.78
N ASN A 70 -12.80 -2.99 -7.43
CA ASN A 70 -11.86 -1.93 -7.70
C ASN A 70 -11.44 -1.20 -6.42
N GLU A 71 -10.98 -1.97 -5.44
CA GLU A 71 -10.60 -1.47 -4.11
C GLU A 71 -9.21 -1.93 -3.73
N ILE A 72 -8.49 -1.05 -3.02
CA ILE A 72 -7.23 -1.38 -2.36
C ILE A 72 -7.42 -1.14 -0.87
N HIS A 73 -7.02 -2.12 -0.07
CA HIS A 73 -7.07 -2.03 1.38
C HIS A 73 -5.65 -1.91 1.92
N LEU A 74 -5.29 -0.73 2.41
CA LEU A 74 -3.97 -0.45 2.98
C LEU A 74 -3.98 -0.90 4.44
N LEU A 75 -3.35 -2.02 4.72
CA LEU A 75 -3.49 -2.70 6.01
C LEU A 75 -2.48 -2.24 7.05
N ALA A 76 -1.24 -2.00 6.61
CA ALA A 76 -0.18 -1.61 7.52
C ALA A 76 0.97 -1.01 6.74
N MET A 77 1.81 -0.24 7.42
CA MET A 77 3.07 0.19 6.85
C MET A 77 4.07 0.41 7.97
N GLY A 78 5.34 0.38 7.61
CA GLY A 78 6.40 0.64 8.55
C GLY A 78 7.75 0.60 7.88
N HIS A 79 8.78 0.89 8.67
CA HIS A 79 10.14 0.78 8.19
C HIS A 79 10.40 -0.69 7.84
N ARG A 80 11.20 -0.95 6.81
CA ARG A 80 11.42 -2.30 6.29
C ARG A 80 11.83 -3.33 7.35
N ARG A 81 12.43 -2.88 8.46
CA ARG A 81 12.86 -3.77 9.55
C ARG A 81 11.75 -4.09 10.54
N GLU A 82 10.64 -3.37 10.49
CA GLU A 82 9.56 -3.50 11.47
C GLU A 82 8.36 -4.26 10.96
N VAL A 83 8.07 -4.14 9.66
CA VAL A 83 6.83 -4.63 9.08
C VAL A 83 6.76 -6.15 8.99
N TYR A 84 7.89 -6.82 9.04
CA TYR A 84 7.96 -8.28 8.88
C TYR A 84 8.10 -9.06 10.18
N ARG A 85 7.78 -8.49 11.25
CA ARG A 85 7.83 -9.22 12.52
C ARG A 85 6.68 -10.17 12.72
#